data_aeebc0cd00977608d3bd9aa3ea0cf6c1
#
_entry.id   aeebc0cd00977608d3bd9aa3ea0cf6c1
#
_cell.length_a   1.000
_cell.length_b   1.000
_cell.length_c   1.000
_cell.angle_alpha   90.00
_cell.angle_beta   90.00
_cell.angle_gamma   90.00
#
_symmetry.space_group_name_H-M   'P 1'
#
loop_
_entity.id
_entity.type
_entity.pdbx_description
1 polymer ?
#
loop_
_entity_poly.entity_id
_entity_poly.type
_entity_poly.pdbx_seq_one_letter_code
_entity_poly.pdbx_strand_id
1 'polypeptide(L)'
;EGRRALELQAPGVMSRKSVHEPLQTGLKAIDSMIPIGRGQRQLIIGDRKTGKTSLAIDTILNQKAVWETGDPAQQVRCIYVATGQKGSTIASVRSVLEEHGALEYTTIVASPASDPAGFKYLSPYTGSAIGQHWMYSGKHVLIIFDDLSKQAEAYRAVSLLLRRPPGREAYPGDVFYLHSRLLERCAKVSDDLGAGSMTGLPIIETKANDVSAYIPTNVISITDGQIFLQSDLFNA
;
A
#
# COMPACT_ATOMS: atom_id res chain seq x y z
N GLU A 1 7.96 -18.88 -14.10
CA GLU A 1 8.66 -17.59 -13.79
C GLU A 1 8.55 -16.69 -15.00
N GLY A 2 8.05 -15.48 -14.79
CA GLY A 2 7.88 -14.46 -15.84
C GLY A 2 8.62 -13.17 -15.47
N ARG A 3 8.92 -12.37 -16.49
CA ARG A 3 9.41 -11.00 -16.32
C ARG A 3 8.25 -10.04 -16.50
N ARG A 4 8.20 -8.98 -15.68
CA ARG A 4 7.18 -7.94 -15.75
C ARG A 4 7.85 -6.57 -15.60
N ALA A 5 7.43 -5.61 -16.41
CA ALA A 5 7.91 -4.25 -16.27
C ALA A 5 7.39 -3.62 -14.97
N LEU A 6 8.15 -2.69 -14.39
CA LEU A 6 7.74 -1.95 -13.19
C LEU A 6 6.76 -0.82 -13.54
N GLU A 7 7.00 -0.14 -14.66
CA GLU A 7 6.15 0.94 -15.17
C GLU A 7 5.07 0.36 -16.09
N LEU A 8 4.00 -0.14 -15.47
CA LEU A 8 2.85 -0.69 -16.16
C LEU A 8 1.66 0.23 -16.03
N GLN A 9 0.83 0.25 -17.06
CA GLN A 9 -0.42 0.96 -17.03
C GLN A 9 -1.41 0.26 -16.09
N ALA A 10 -2.19 1.05 -15.36
CA ALA A 10 -3.29 0.54 -14.55
C ALA A 10 -4.41 -0.07 -15.43
N PRO A 11 -5.24 -0.98 -14.89
CA PRO A 11 -6.39 -1.48 -15.62
C PRO A 11 -7.31 -0.34 -16.08
N GLY A 12 -7.72 -0.36 -17.35
CA GLY A 12 -8.68 0.60 -17.87
C GLY A 12 -10.09 0.42 -17.31
N VAL A 13 -10.98 1.37 -17.56
CA VAL A 13 -12.37 1.33 -17.05
C VAL A 13 -13.11 0.06 -17.47
N MET A 14 -12.94 -0.40 -18.70
CA MET A 14 -13.59 -1.60 -19.21
C MET A 14 -13.05 -2.90 -18.58
N SER A 15 -11.86 -2.85 -18.02
CA SER A 15 -11.23 -4.00 -17.36
C SER A 15 -11.58 -4.12 -15.88
N ARG A 16 -12.35 -3.16 -15.35
CA ARG A 16 -12.70 -3.10 -13.92
C ARG A 16 -14.09 -3.61 -13.67
N LYS A 17 -14.26 -4.17 -12.48
CA LYS A 17 -15.55 -4.55 -11.91
C LYS A 17 -15.77 -3.79 -10.61
N SER A 18 -17.00 -3.51 -10.25
CA SER A 18 -17.33 -2.87 -8.97
C SER A 18 -16.87 -3.71 -7.80
N VAL A 19 -16.30 -3.07 -6.80
CA VAL A 19 -15.91 -3.69 -5.52
C VAL A 19 -17.17 -4.12 -4.78
N HIS A 20 -17.26 -5.39 -4.41
CA HIS A 20 -18.43 -5.98 -3.73
C HIS A 20 -18.08 -7.05 -2.69
N GLU A 21 -16.83 -7.52 -2.67
CA GLU A 21 -16.37 -8.53 -1.73
C GLU A 21 -15.59 -7.87 -0.58
N PRO A 22 -15.91 -8.16 0.70
CA PRO A 22 -15.19 -7.55 1.82
C PRO A 22 -13.78 -8.12 1.98
N LEU A 23 -12.86 -7.26 2.42
CA LEU A 23 -11.57 -7.64 2.95
C LEU A 23 -11.59 -7.33 4.45
N GLN A 24 -11.59 -8.35 5.27
CA GLN A 24 -11.68 -8.21 6.72
C GLN A 24 -10.32 -7.84 7.31
N THR A 25 -10.28 -6.76 8.06
CA THR A 25 -9.06 -6.31 8.76
C THR A 25 -8.87 -7.00 10.12
N GLY A 26 -9.92 -7.54 10.68
CA GLY A 26 -9.95 -8.07 12.05
C GLY A 26 -10.17 -7.00 13.12
N LEU A 27 -10.23 -5.74 12.73
CA LEU A 27 -10.49 -4.61 13.64
C LEU A 27 -11.96 -4.24 13.58
N LYS A 28 -12.68 -4.43 14.69
CA LYS A 28 -14.14 -4.21 14.76
C LYS A 28 -14.56 -2.82 14.28
N ALA A 29 -13.83 -1.78 14.69
CA ALA A 29 -14.14 -0.41 14.34
C ALA A 29 -14.07 -0.18 12.83
N ILE A 30 -13.10 -0.78 12.14
CA ILE A 30 -12.93 -0.65 10.70
C ILE A 30 -13.95 -1.51 9.97
N ASP A 31 -14.03 -2.80 10.30
CA ASP A 31 -14.87 -3.75 9.58
C ASP A 31 -16.37 -3.43 9.71
N SER A 32 -16.79 -2.80 10.82
CA SER A 32 -18.20 -2.43 11.03
C SER A 32 -18.57 -1.02 10.54
N MET A 33 -17.64 -0.06 10.59
CA MET A 33 -17.94 1.35 10.33
C MET A 33 -17.37 1.85 9.01
N ILE A 34 -16.20 1.35 8.61
CA ILE A 34 -15.46 1.76 7.40
C ILE A 34 -14.96 0.51 6.65
N PRO A 35 -15.85 -0.40 6.25
CA PRO A 35 -15.44 -1.67 5.66
C PRO A 35 -14.63 -1.45 4.39
N ILE A 36 -13.61 -2.28 4.22
CA ILE A 36 -12.73 -2.26 3.05
C ILE A 36 -13.15 -3.39 2.12
N GLY A 37 -13.29 -3.09 0.85
CA GLY A 37 -13.58 -4.07 -0.19
C GLY A 37 -12.33 -4.54 -0.93
N ARG A 38 -12.38 -5.73 -1.47
CA ARG A 38 -11.29 -6.28 -2.30
C ARG A 38 -11.18 -5.51 -3.61
N GLY A 39 -10.05 -4.84 -3.80
CA GLY A 39 -9.80 -3.93 -4.92
C GLY A 39 -9.93 -2.45 -4.57
N GLN A 40 -10.30 -2.12 -3.35
CA GLN A 40 -10.37 -0.75 -2.86
C GLN A 40 -8.99 -0.20 -2.48
N ARG A 41 -8.85 1.12 -2.55
CA ARG A 41 -7.69 1.86 -2.06
C ARG A 41 -8.08 2.60 -0.79
N GLN A 42 -7.62 2.15 0.34
CA GLN A 42 -7.93 2.75 1.65
C GLN A 42 -6.67 3.33 2.27
N LEU A 43 -6.61 4.65 2.39
CA LEU A 43 -5.49 5.36 2.98
C LEU A 43 -5.46 5.18 4.50
N ILE A 44 -4.29 4.91 5.05
CA ILE A 44 -4.01 4.98 6.48
C ILE A 44 -3.12 6.22 6.71
N ILE A 45 -3.62 7.20 7.43
CA ILE A 45 -2.96 8.48 7.60
C ILE A 45 -2.93 8.88 9.07
N GLY A 46 -1.81 9.44 9.52
CA GLY A 46 -1.63 9.92 10.88
C GLY A 46 -0.19 10.29 11.17
N ASP A 47 0.03 10.89 12.32
CA ASP A 47 1.35 11.28 12.80
C ASP A 47 2.22 10.06 13.12
N ARG A 48 3.49 10.32 13.36
CA ARG A 48 4.44 9.28 13.78
C ARG A 48 3.96 8.58 15.05
N LYS A 49 4.10 7.24 15.09
CA LYS A 49 3.73 6.38 16.23
C LYS A 49 2.24 6.40 16.61
N THR A 50 1.35 6.55 15.66
CA THR A 50 -0.12 6.46 15.86
C THR A 50 -0.72 5.09 15.55
N GLY A 51 0.13 4.08 15.32
CA GLY A 51 -0.33 2.70 15.07
C GLY A 51 -0.62 2.38 13.60
N LYS A 52 -0.18 3.20 12.64
CA LYS A 52 -0.39 2.95 11.20
C LYS A 52 0.14 1.59 10.75
N THR A 53 1.40 1.31 11.06
CA THR A 53 2.04 0.02 10.74
C THR A 53 1.36 -1.13 11.46
N SER A 54 1.01 -0.97 12.73
CA SER A 54 0.32 -2.00 13.51
C SER A 54 -1.02 -2.37 12.90
N LEU A 55 -1.82 -1.39 12.48
CA LEU A 55 -3.08 -1.61 11.77
C LEU A 55 -2.88 -2.42 10.49
N ALA A 56 -1.86 -2.06 9.70
CA ALA A 56 -1.51 -2.76 8.47
C ALA A 56 -1.08 -4.22 8.72
N ILE A 57 -0.24 -4.44 9.72
CA ILE A 57 0.21 -5.78 10.10
C ILE A 57 -0.93 -6.64 10.64
N ASP A 58 -1.80 -6.09 11.49
CA ASP A 58 -2.99 -6.80 11.99
C ASP A 58 -3.92 -7.22 10.85
N THR A 59 -4.05 -6.38 9.82
CA THR A 59 -4.81 -6.72 8.61
C THR A 59 -4.19 -7.91 7.88
N ILE A 60 -2.86 -7.95 7.75
CA ILE A 60 -2.15 -9.11 7.17
C ILE A 60 -2.39 -10.36 8.00
N LEU A 61 -2.23 -10.28 9.31
CA LEU A 61 -2.39 -11.43 10.22
C LEU A 61 -3.81 -12.00 10.16
N ASN A 62 -4.81 -11.14 9.98
CA ASN A 62 -6.21 -11.54 9.88
C ASN A 62 -6.53 -12.34 8.61
N GLN A 63 -5.67 -12.29 7.58
CA GLN A 63 -5.86 -13.08 6.36
C GLN A 63 -5.52 -14.57 6.55
N LYS A 64 -4.95 -14.96 7.68
CA LYS A 64 -4.55 -16.35 7.95
C LYS A 64 -5.74 -17.31 7.88
N ALA A 65 -6.88 -16.95 8.46
CA ALA A 65 -8.06 -17.79 8.48
C ALA A 65 -8.57 -18.11 7.05
N VAL A 66 -8.60 -17.12 6.16
CA VAL A 66 -8.99 -17.36 4.76
C VAL A 66 -7.91 -18.08 3.97
N TRP A 67 -6.64 -17.90 4.33
CA TRP A 67 -5.54 -18.65 3.72
C TRP A 67 -5.63 -20.15 4.03
N GLU A 68 -5.91 -20.48 5.29
CA GLU A 68 -6.03 -21.86 5.77
C GLU A 68 -7.22 -22.64 5.18
N THR A 69 -8.21 -21.94 4.62
CA THR A 69 -9.33 -22.61 3.92
C THR A 69 -8.86 -23.40 2.70
N GLY A 70 -7.71 -23.06 2.11
CA GLY A 70 -7.22 -23.65 0.87
C GLY A 70 -8.03 -23.27 -0.38
N ASP A 71 -9.07 -22.46 -0.24
CA ASP A 71 -9.91 -22.01 -1.36
C ASP A 71 -9.28 -20.84 -2.10
N PRO A 72 -8.81 -21.03 -3.34
CA PRO A 72 -8.16 -19.96 -4.11
C PRO A 72 -9.06 -18.73 -4.34
N ALA A 73 -10.38 -18.91 -4.31
CA ALA A 73 -11.34 -17.81 -4.48
C ALA A 73 -11.43 -16.90 -3.24
N GLN A 74 -11.01 -17.40 -2.08
CA GLN A 74 -11.05 -16.66 -0.83
C GLN A 74 -9.66 -16.20 -0.38
N GLN A 75 -8.63 -16.98 -0.68
CA GLN A 75 -7.26 -16.71 -0.26
C GLN A 75 -6.78 -15.33 -0.70
N VAL A 76 -6.11 -14.62 0.21
CA VAL A 76 -5.49 -13.32 -0.04
C VAL A 76 -3.98 -13.44 0.09
N ARG A 77 -3.25 -13.06 -0.94
CA ARG A 77 -1.79 -12.93 -0.92
C ARG A 77 -1.42 -11.52 -0.48
N CYS A 78 -0.55 -11.41 0.50
CA CYS A 78 -0.16 -10.13 1.07
C CYS A 78 1.22 -9.70 0.57
N ILE A 79 1.38 -8.41 0.32
CA ILE A 79 2.66 -7.77 0.01
C ILE A 79 2.84 -6.61 0.97
N TYR A 80 3.93 -6.63 1.74
CA TYR A 80 4.31 -5.52 2.59
C TYR A 80 5.52 -4.82 1.97
N VAL A 81 5.31 -3.59 1.51
CA VAL A 81 6.36 -2.75 0.93
C VAL A 81 6.87 -1.78 2.00
N ALA A 82 8.10 -2.01 2.47
CA ALA A 82 8.77 -1.16 3.44
C ALA A 82 9.70 -0.20 2.69
N THR A 83 9.38 1.09 2.67
CA THR A 83 10.16 2.12 2.00
C THR A 83 10.70 3.14 2.99
N GLY A 84 12.01 3.26 3.07
CA GLY A 84 12.66 4.23 3.96
C GLY A 84 12.56 3.93 5.45
N GLN A 85 12.14 2.73 5.83
CA GLN A 85 12.08 2.25 7.21
C GLN A 85 13.47 1.89 7.73
N LYS A 86 13.67 1.96 9.06
CA LYS A 86 14.89 1.44 9.67
C LYS A 86 14.95 -0.08 9.48
N GLY A 87 16.13 -0.61 9.25
CA GLY A 87 16.36 -2.07 9.14
C GLY A 87 15.84 -2.86 10.35
N SER A 88 15.99 -2.32 11.56
CA SER A 88 15.44 -2.91 12.79
C SER A 88 13.91 -3.00 12.78
N THR A 89 13.23 -2.00 12.24
CA THR A 89 11.77 -1.99 12.11
C THR A 89 11.31 -3.07 11.13
N ILE A 90 11.99 -3.19 10.00
CA ILE A 90 11.69 -4.22 8.97
C ILE A 90 11.91 -5.62 9.57
N ALA A 91 12.99 -5.82 10.29
CA ALA A 91 13.29 -7.09 10.97
C ALA A 91 12.21 -7.44 12.01
N SER A 92 11.74 -6.45 12.78
CA SER A 92 10.65 -6.63 13.74
C SER A 92 9.34 -7.04 13.07
N VAL A 93 8.98 -6.38 11.97
CA VAL A 93 7.79 -6.75 11.18
C VAL A 93 7.90 -8.17 10.66
N ARG A 94 9.06 -8.54 10.10
CA ARG A 94 9.30 -9.91 9.64
C ARG A 94 9.13 -10.92 10.77
N SER A 95 9.70 -10.67 11.94
CA SER A 95 9.57 -11.57 13.09
C SER A 95 8.14 -11.77 13.53
N VAL A 96 7.35 -10.70 13.59
CA VAL A 96 5.92 -10.78 13.94
C VAL A 96 5.15 -11.62 12.93
N LEU A 97 5.40 -11.43 11.63
CA LEU A 97 4.77 -12.22 10.57
C LEU A 97 5.18 -13.71 10.65
N GLU A 98 6.44 -13.98 10.95
CA GLU A 98 6.98 -15.35 11.10
C GLU A 98 6.37 -16.06 12.30
N GLU A 99 6.32 -15.41 13.47
CA GLU A 99 5.74 -15.95 14.70
C GLU A 99 4.26 -16.35 14.54
N HIS A 100 3.51 -15.61 13.74
CA HIS A 100 2.09 -15.88 13.48
C HIS A 100 1.86 -16.75 12.24
N GLY A 101 2.92 -17.23 11.58
CA GLY A 101 2.82 -18.06 10.38
C GLY A 101 2.33 -17.31 9.14
N ALA A 102 2.39 -15.98 9.14
CA ALA A 102 1.90 -15.15 8.04
C ALA A 102 2.88 -15.04 6.86
N LEU A 103 4.15 -15.42 7.04
CA LEU A 103 5.13 -15.43 5.95
C LEU A 103 4.80 -16.43 4.84
N GLU A 104 3.97 -17.42 5.13
CA GLU A 104 3.51 -18.37 4.13
C GLU A 104 2.76 -17.71 2.95
N TYR A 105 2.01 -16.64 3.25
CA TYR A 105 1.22 -15.89 2.26
C TYR A 105 1.65 -14.44 2.09
N THR A 106 2.74 -14.01 2.73
CA THR A 106 3.20 -12.62 2.71
C THR A 106 4.58 -12.49 2.07
N THR A 107 4.71 -11.57 1.13
CA THR A 107 5.98 -11.15 0.52
C THR A 107 6.38 -9.78 1.07
N ILE A 108 7.62 -9.67 1.54
CA ILE A 108 8.19 -8.40 1.99
C ILE A 108 9.08 -7.84 0.88
N VAL A 109 8.77 -6.62 0.44
CA VAL A 109 9.61 -5.84 -0.48
C VAL A 109 10.20 -4.68 0.30
N ALA A 110 11.49 -4.70 0.55
CA ALA A 110 12.13 -3.74 1.43
C ALA A 110 13.18 -2.90 0.72
N SER A 111 13.10 -1.60 0.93
CA SER A 111 14.15 -0.63 0.63
C SER A 111 14.38 0.22 1.88
N PRO A 112 15.33 -0.18 2.75
CA PRO A 112 15.56 0.49 4.03
C PRO A 112 16.07 1.92 3.87
N ALA A 113 16.11 2.65 4.99
CA ALA A 113 16.53 4.06 5.00
C ALA A 113 17.95 4.29 4.48
N SER A 114 18.82 3.28 4.60
CA SER A 114 20.21 3.31 4.10
C SER A 114 20.34 3.16 2.60
N ASP A 115 19.30 2.71 1.90
CA ASP A 115 19.35 2.52 0.45
C ASP A 115 19.41 3.84 -0.29
N PRO A 116 20.03 3.86 -1.50
CA PRO A 116 19.93 5.00 -2.40
C PRO A 116 18.49 5.39 -2.74
N ALA A 117 18.27 6.68 -3.00
CA ALA A 117 16.94 7.23 -3.28
C ALA A 117 16.22 6.52 -4.45
N GLY A 118 16.97 6.08 -5.47
CA GLY A 118 16.43 5.36 -6.61
C GLY A 118 15.70 4.05 -6.21
N PHE A 119 16.25 3.28 -5.28
CA PHE A 119 15.62 2.06 -4.79
C PHE A 119 14.36 2.35 -3.98
N LYS A 120 14.38 3.38 -3.12
CA LYS A 120 13.19 3.82 -2.37
C LYS A 120 12.07 4.29 -3.30
N TYR A 121 12.43 4.96 -4.39
CA TYR A 121 11.49 5.35 -5.43
C TYR A 121 10.85 4.13 -6.11
N LEU A 122 11.64 3.12 -6.45
CA LEU A 122 11.18 1.97 -7.23
C LEU A 122 10.50 0.86 -6.41
N SER A 123 10.78 0.75 -5.11
CA SER A 123 10.28 -0.35 -4.29
C SER A 123 8.75 -0.50 -4.27
N PRO A 124 7.93 0.57 -4.19
CA PRO A 124 6.48 0.44 -4.30
C PRO A 124 6.02 -0.09 -5.66
N TYR A 125 6.67 0.30 -6.74
CA TYR A 125 6.39 -0.24 -8.08
C TYR A 125 6.76 -1.70 -8.20
N THR A 126 7.84 -2.13 -7.58
CA THR A 126 8.24 -3.55 -7.52
C THR A 126 7.16 -4.39 -6.83
N GLY A 127 6.72 -3.98 -5.67
CA GLY A 127 5.63 -4.64 -4.95
C GLY A 127 4.33 -4.66 -5.76
N SER A 128 3.98 -3.54 -6.38
CA SER A 128 2.81 -3.43 -7.24
C SER A 128 2.86 -4.35 -8.46
N ALA A 129 4.03 -4.50 -9.09
CA ALA A 129 4.21 -5.39 -10.23
C ALA A 129 4.00 -6.87 -9.85
N ILE A 130 4.49 -7.28 -8.67
CA ILE A 130 4.25 -8.62 -8.11
C ILE A 130 2.73 -8.82 -7.88
N GLY A 131 2.09 -7.84 -7.25
CA GLY A 131 0.65 -7.89 -6.97
C GLY A 131 -0.21 -7.95 -8.24
N GLN A 132 0.14 -7.18 -9.27
CA GLN A 132 -0.55 -7.22 -10.55
C GLN A 132 -0.43 -8.58 -11.25
N HIS A 133 0.71 -9.24 -11.13
CA HIS A 133 0.88 -10.58 -11.69
C HIS A 133 -0.16 -11.56 -11.07
N TRP A 134 -0.33 -11.51 -9.76
CA TRP A 134 -1.33 -12.35 -9.09
C TRP A 134 -2.76 -11.91 -9.38
N MET A 135 -3.02 -10.62 -9.40
CA MET A 135 -4.35 -10.08 -9.72
C MET A 135 -4.83 -10.53 -11.10
N TYR A 136 -3.98 -10.42 -12.13
CA TYR A 136 -4.30 -10.89 -13.49
C TYR A 136 -4.28 -12.42 -13.64
N SER A 137 -3.80 -13.13 -12.63
CA SER A 137 -3.92 -14.59 -12.52
C SER A 137 -5.19 -15.03 -11.76
N GLY A 138 -6.12 -14.13 -11.53
CA GLY A 138 -7.39 -14.41 -10.85
C GLY A 138 -7.29 -14.50 -9.32
N LYS A 139 -6.20 -14.01 -8.73
CA LYS A 139 -5.98 -14.08 -7.28
C LYS A 139 -6.30 -12.75 -6.60
N HIS A 140 -6.56 -12.82 -5.30
CA HIS A 140 -6.76 -11.64 -4.47
C HIS A 140 -5.45 -11.25 -3.79
N VAL A 141 -5.14 -9.95 -3.83
CA VAL A 141 -3.90 -9.38 -3.28
C VAL A 141 -4.24 -8.26 -2.31
N LEU A 142 -3.54 -8.22 -1.20
CA LEU A 142 -3.47 -7.08 -0.30
C LEU A 142 -2.06 -6.52 -0.36
N ILE A 143 -1.91 -5.26 -0.76
CA ILE A 143 -0.62 -4.58 -0.80
C ILE A 143 -0.62 -3.38 0.16
N ILE A 144 0.42 -3.31 0.98
CA ILE A 144 0.64 -2.25 1.94
C ILE A 144 1.88 -1.48 1.54
N PHE A 145 1.76 -0.15 1.43
CA PHE A 145 2.87 0.75 1.15
C PHE A 145 3.24 1.53 2.41
N ASP A 146 4.27 1.09 3.10
CA ASP A 146 4.73 1.71 4.36
C ASP A 146 6.11 2.35 4.19
N ASP A 147 6.21 3.63 3.84
CA ASP A 147 5.12 4.54 3.53
C ASP A 147 5.38 5.30 2.21
N LEU A 148 4.36 5.88 1.66
CA LEU A 148 4.45 6.67 0.43
C LEU A 148 5.05 8.07 0.66
N SER A 149 5.05 8.57 1.89
CA SER A 149 5.74 9.82 2.25
C SER A 149 7.24 9.70 2.00
N LYS A 150 7.84 8.58 2.38
CA LYS A 150 9.26 8.29 2.13
C LYS A 150 9.56 8.11 0.65
N GLN A 151 8.66 7.50 -0.10
CA GLN A 151 8.78 7.40 -1.56
C GLN A 151 8.80 8.79 -2.20
N ALA A 152 7.88 9.67 -1.81
CA ALA A 152 7.82 11.05 -2.32
C ALA A 152 9.09 11.84 -1.99
N GLU A 153 9.62 11.72 -0.77
CA GLU A 153 10.88 12.33 -0.38
C GLU A 153 12.07 11.83 -1.23
N ALA A 154 12.13 10.52 -1.49
CA ALA A 154 13.15 9.93 -2.35
C ALA A 154 13.02 10.42 -3.80
N TYR A 155 11.82 10.50 -4.33
CA TYR A 155 11.56 11.02 -5.67
C TYR A 155 11.92 12.49 -5.79
N ARG A 156 11.64 13.30 -4.77
CA ARG A 156 12.10 14.69 -4.69
C ARG A 156 13.63 14.78 -4.74
N ALA A 157 14.33 13.97 -3.98
CA ALA A 157 15.79 13.95 -3.98
C ALA A 157 16.35 13.61 -5.35
N VAL A 158 15.84 12.57 -6.01
CA VAL A 158 16.27 12.19 -7.39
C VAL A 158 15.98 13.32 -8.37
N SER A 159 14.78 13.93 -8.28
CA SER A 159 14.38 15.02 -9.19
C SER A 159 15.26 16.25 -9.04
N LEU A 160 15.64 16.61 -7.82
CA LEU A 160 16.55 17.74 -7.55
C LEU A 160 17.96 17.45 -8.06
N LEU A 161 18.47 16.23 -7.91
CA LEU A 161 19.76 15.82 -8.47
C LEU A 161 19.76 15.90 -10.00
N LEU A 162 18.64 15.58 -10.64
CA LEU A 162 18.45 15.72 -12.09
C LEU A 162 18.15 17.15 -12.52
N ARG A 163 18.23 18.12 -11.61
CA ARG A 163 17.96 19.55 -11.85
C ARG A 163 16.57 19.83 -12.44
N ARG A 164 15.59 18.99 -12.11
CA ARG A 164 14.20 19.26 -12.48
C ARG A 164 13.68 20.44 -11.65
N PRO A 165 12.90 21.35 -12.23
CA PRO A 165 12.39 22.52 -11.51
C PRO A 165 11.52 22.10 -10.32
N PRO A 166 11.81 22.59 -9.10
CA PRO A 166 11.00 22.29 -7.93
C PRO A 166 9.68 23.08 -7.95
N GLY A 167 8.62 22.42 -7.53
CA GLY A 167 7.31 23.02 -7.26
C GLY A 167 7.06 23.23 -5.76
N ARG A 168 5.81 23.06 -5.34
CA ARG A 168 5.41 23.19 -3.94
C ARG A 168 6.20 22.24 -3.04
N GLU A 169 6.71 22.73 -1.92
CA GLU A 169 7.56 21.99 -0.97
C GLU A 169 8.79 21.33 -1.63
N ALA A 170 9.29 21.92 -2.71
CA ALA A 170 10.39 21.41 -3.53
C ALA A 170 10.12 20.07 -4.23
N TYR A 171 8.89 19.56 -4.23
CA TYR A 171 8.51 18.41 -5.01
C TYR A 171 8.46 18.74 -6.50
N PRO A 172 8.80 17.79 -7.39
CA PRO A 172 8.63 17.98 -8.82
C PRO A 172 7.14 18.06 -9.18
N GLY A 173 6.83 18.69 -10.31
CA GLY A 173 5.44 18.91 -10.76
C GLY A 173 4.63 17.64 -10.99
N ASP A 174 5.29 16.51 -11.18
CA ASP A 174 4.66 15.20 -11.43
C ASP A 174 4.57 14.29 -10.19
N VAL A 175 4.77 14.82 -8.98
CA VAL A 175 4.67 14.01 -7.74
C VAL A 175 3.27 13.44 -7.51
N PHE A 176 2.22 14.16 -7.93
CA PHE A 176 0.86 13.60 -7.93
C PHE A 176 0.78 12.35 -8.81
N TYR A 177 1.34 12.42 -10.00
CA TYR A 177 1.39 11.30 -10.95
C TYR A 177 2.21 10.13 -10.45
N LEU A 178 3.25 10.37 -9.64
CA LEU A 178 4.01 9.32 -8.95
C LEU A 178 3.09 8.38 -8.16
N HIS A 179 2.19 8.94 -7.36
CA HIS A 179 1.29 8.18 -6.51
C HIS A 179 0.04 7.70 -7.26
N SER A 180 -0.52 8.50 -8.16
CA SER A 180 -1.72 8.11 -8.89
C SER A 180 -1.47 6.92 -9.81
N ARG A 181 -0.38 6.91 -10.59
CA ARG A 181 -0.05 5.77 -11.45
C ARG A 181 0.33 4.49 -10.69
N LEU A 182 0.73 4.62 -9.43
CA LEU A 182 0.96 3.48 -8.55
C LEU A 182 -0.37 2.93 -7.99
N LEU A 183 -1.16 3.80 -7.38
CA LEU A 183 -2.37 3.41 -6.64
C LEU A 183 -3.53 3.02 -7.57
N GLU A 184 -3.61 3.58 -8.76
CA GLU A 184 -4.61 3.20 -9.77
C GLU A 184 -4.47 1.74 -10.25
N ARG A 185 -3.34 1.10 -10.01
CA ARG A 185 -3.15 -0.33 -10.29
C ARG A 185 -3.94 -1.23 -9.33
N CYS A 186 -4.28 -0.71 -8.14
CA CYS A 186 -5.15 -1.41 -7.18
C CYS A 186 -6.60 -1.34 -7.68
N ALA A 187 -7.17 -2.47 -8.02
CA ALA A 187 -8.49 -2.57 -8.60
C ALA A 187 -9.10 -3.97 -8.42
N LYS A 188 -10.40 -4.08 -8.63
CA LYS A 188 -11.09 -5.34 -8.90
C LYS A 188 -11.21 -5.44 -10.42
N VAL A 189 -10.64 -6.49 -11.00
CA VAL A 189 -10.73 -6.71 -12.45
C VAL A 189 -11.99 -7.49 -12.81
N SER A 190 -12.40 -7.38 -14.09
CA SER A 190 -13.58 -8.04 -14.63
C SER A 190 -13.44 -9.57 -14.64
N ASP A 191 -14.56 -10.25 -14.77
CA ASP A 191 -14.60 -11.73 -14.82
C ASP A 191 -13.84 -12.28 -16.02
N ASP A 192 -13.84 -11.56 -17.15
CA ASP A 192 -13.07 -11.93 -18.36
C ASP A 192 -11.56 -11.93 -18.12
N LEU A 193 -11.08 -11.19 -17.12
CA LEU A 193 -9.68 -11.12 -16.70
C LEU A 193 -9.39 -12.00 -15.47
N GLY A 194 -10.30 -12.86 -15.09
CA GLY A 194 -10.13 -13.81 -13.98
C GLY A 194 -10.67 -13.35 -12.64
N ALA A 195 -11.36 -12.20 -12.58
CA ALA A 195 -12.00 -11.68 -11.39
C ALA A 195 -11.07 -11.46 -10.16
N GLY A 196 -9.77 -11.34 -10.39
CA GLY A 196 -8.80 -11.04 -9.34
C GLY A 196 -8.96 -9.63 -8.77
N SER A 197 -8.27 -9.35 -7.67
CA SER A 197 -8.27 -8.03 -7.06
C SER A 197 -6.92 -7.69 -6.44
N MET A 198 -6.62 -6.41 -6.36
CA MET A 198 -5.52 -5.88 -5.57
C MET A 198 -6.03 -4.73 -4.71
N THR A 199 -6.05 -4.94 -3.40
CA THR A 199 -6.47 -3.96 -2.41
C THR A 199 -5.24 -3.21 -1.91
N GLY A 200 -5.25 -1.89 -2.00
CA GLY A 200 -4.14 -1.05 -1.58
C GLY A 200 -4.40 -0.37 -0.23
N LEU A 201 -3.46 -0.51 0.68
CA LEU A 201 -3.40 0.24 1.93
C LEU A 201 -2.14 1.13 1.94
N PRO A 202 -2.17 2.28 1.27
CA PRO A 202 -1.08 3.24 1.37
C PRO A 202 -1.06 3.89 2.75
N ILE A 203 0.14 4.10 3.26
CA ILE A 203 0.38 4.80 4.53
C ILE A 203 1.02 6.14 4.23
N ILE A 204 0.48 7.20 4.83
CA ILE A 204 1.03 8.55 4.79
C ILE A 204 1.29 9.03 6.22
N GLU A 205 2.48 9.57 6.45
CA GLU A 205 2.84 10.22 7.71
C GLU A 205 2.51 11.71 7.64
N THR A 206 1.74 12.19 8.62
CA THR A 206 1.48 13.61 8.82
C THR A 206 2.41 14.19 9.90
N LYS A 207 2.46 15.52 9.98
CA LYS A 207 3.13 16.26 11.03
C LYS A 207 2.10 17.16 11.72
N ALA A 208 2.03 17.09 13.05
CA ALA A 208 1.08 17.87 13.84
C ALA A 208 -0.39 17.71 13.36
N ASN A 209 -0.77 16.50 12.99
CA ASN A 209 -2.09 16.16 12.44
C ASN A 209 -2.51 16.99 11.19
N ASP A 210 -1.55 17.58 10.47
CA ASP A 210 -1.84 18.39 9.29
C ASP A 210 -2.11 17.52 8.06
N VAL A 211 -3.38 17.24 7.81
CA VAL A 211 -3.86 16.53 6.61
C VAL A 211 -3.98 17.44 5.39
N SER A 212 -3.77 18.78 5.55
CA SER A 212 -3.83 19.74 4.46
C SER A 212 -2.50 19.93 3.74
N ALA A 213 -1.43 19.29 4.20
CA ALA A 213 -0.12 19.30 3.55
C ALA A 213 -0.18 18.71 2.13
N TYR A 214 0.86 18.99 1.33
CA TYR A 214 0.83 18.67 -0.12
C TYR A 214 0.67 17.19 -0.42
N ILE A 215 1.52 16.34 0.12
CA ILE A 215 1.46 14.89 -0.16
C ILE A 215 0.21 14.24 0.44
N PRO A 216 -0.20 14.52 1.71
CA PRO A 216 -1.46 14.01 2.23
C PRO A 216 -2.67 14.33 1.36
N THR A 217 -2.85 15.58 0.95
CA THR A 217 -3.99 15.99 0.11
C THR A 217 -4.01 15.30 -1.24
N ASN A 218 -2.85 15.11 -1.86
CA ASN A 218 -2.73 14.38 -3.12
C ASN A 218 -3.19 12.92 -2.97
N VAL A 219 -2.74 12.23 -1.95
CA VAL A 219 -3.09 10.81 -1.75
C VAL A 219 -4.54 10.64 -1.29
N ILE A 220 -5.08 11.55 -0.49
CA ILE A 220 -6.51 11.57 -0.13
C ILE A 220 -7.37 11.64 -1.39
N SER A 221 -7.01 12.44 -2.38
CA SER A 221 -7.77 12.57 -3.62
C SER A 221 -7.67 11.36 -4.55
N ILE A 222 -6.61 10.56 -4.44
CA ILE A 222 -6.40 9.35 -5.26
C ILE A 222 -7.16 8.16 -4.67
N THR A 223 -7.28 8.08 -3.35
CA THR A 223 -7.84 6.95 -2.63
C THR A 223 -9.36 7.03 -2.50
N ASP A 224 -9.99 5.88 -2.29
CA ASP A 224 -11.46 5.77 -2.17
C ASP A 224 -11.97 6.14 -0.79
N GLY A 225 -11.09 6.15 0.20
CA GLY A 225 -11.39 6.54 1.58
C GLY A 225 -10.11 6.61 2.41
N GLN A 226 -10.24 7.11 3.64
CA GLN A 226 -9.12 7.25 4.55
C GLN A 226 -9.47 6.87 5.99
N ILE A 227 -8.51 6.30 6.68
CA ILE A 227 -8.54 6.03 8.12
C ILE A 227 -7.55 7.00 8.75
N PHE A 228 -8.08 8.00 9.46
CA PHE A 228 -7.27 9.01 10.12
C PHE A 228 -6.99 8.61 11.57
N LEU A 229 -5.73 8.33 11.88
CA LEU A 229 -5.27 7.98 13.22
C LEU A 229 -4.77 9.24 13.93
N GLN A 230 -5.61 9.80 14.79
CA GLN A 230 -5.29 10.99 15.57
C GLN A 230 -4.42 10.66 16.78
N SER A 231 -3.41 11.48 17.04
CA SER A 231 -2.50 11.31 18.16
C SER A 231 -3.23 11.37 19.52
N ASP A 232 -4.19 12.27 19.65
CA ASP A 232 -4.93 12.47 20.90
C ASP A 232 -5.79 11.24 21.24
N LEU A 233 -6.38 10.60 20.24
CA LEU A 233 -7.17 9.37 20.43
C LEU A 233 -6.30 8.15 20.67
N PHE A 234 -5.08 8.14 20.16
CA PHE A 234 -4.13 7.05 20.40
C PHE A 234 -3.62 7.02 21.85
N ASN A 235 -3.51 8.19 22.48
CA ASN A 235 -3.01 8.36 23.85
C ASN A 235 -4.13 8.37 24.91
N ALA A 236 -5.39 8.19 24.52
CA ALA A 236 -6.54 8.24 25.41
C ALA A 236 -6.82 6.90 26.10
#